data_f73d17d504ed3cf8cb66a698c24c66e7
#
_entry.id   f73d17d504ed3cf8cb66a698c24c66e7
#
_cell.length_a   1.000
_cell.length_b   1.000
_cell.length_c   1.000
_cell.angle_alpha   90.00
_cell.angle_beta   90.00
_cell.angle_gamma   90.00
#
_symmetry.space_group_name_H-M   'P 1'
#
loop_
_entity.id
_entity.type
_entity.pdbx_description
1 polymer ?
#
loop_
_entity_poly.entity_id
_entity_poly.type
_entity_poly.pdbx_seq_one_letter_code
_entity_poly.pdbx_strand_id
1 'polypeptide(L)'
;MKTNKVISIFAAMVMTASIFTGCSGANSTITVISREDGSGTRGAFTELMGIAVDDVDNTVETAEISNSTSVVIQSVAGNKNAIGYISLGSLGDEVKAVNVDGVEATVDNINNGTYKVSRPFNIATKENISELAADFVTFIMSADGQAIVEEKGYIKASDNGAYTPSGLSGTIVVAGSTSVAPVMEVLADKYKELNSGVTIEIQQTGSSAGMTSAIEGACDIGMASREVKDSEIEQGLVPTVIAMDGIAVIVNNENEVSNLSSEQIKGIYTGGITDWSEVQ
;
A
#
# COMPACT_ATOMS: atom_id res chain seq x y z
N MET A 1 2.24 -55.83 83.57
CA MET A 1 1.78 -54.61 82.89
C MET A 1 2.59 -54.49 81.62
N LYS A 2 1.92 -54.66 80.50
CA LYS A 2 2.57 -54.72 79.15
C LYS A 2 2.47 -53.38 78.48
N THR A 3 3.59 -52.78 78.18
CA THR A 3 3.69 -51.52 77.40
C THR A 3 3.80 -51.85 75.91
N ASN A 4 2.78 -51.48 75.16
CA ASN A 4 2.79 -51.57 73.69
C ASN A 4 3.51 -50.40 73.10
N LYS A 5 4.56 -50.64 72.31
CA LYS A 5 5.22 -49.66 71.46
C LYS A 5 4.49 -49.59 70.12
N VAL A 6 3.95 -48.42 69.82
CA VAL A 6 3.39 -48.09 68.47
C VAL A 6 4.54 -47.58 67.64
N ILE A 7 4.83 -48.27 66.56
CA ILE A 7 5.79 -47.82 65.49
C ILE A 7 5.00 -47.04 64.43
N SER A 8 5.23 -45.73 64.36
CA SER A 8 4.70 -44.88 63.28
C SER A 8 5.62 -44.97 62.08
N ILE A 9 5.12 -45.53 61.03
CA ILE A 9 5.79 -45.50 59.67
C ILE A 9 5.41 -44.22 59.01
N PHE A 10 6.39 -43.29 58.81
CA PHE A 10 6.26 -42.11 57.96
C PHE A 10 6.52 -42.55 56.52
N ALA A 11 5.46 -42.61 55.71
CA ALA A 11 5.59 -42.75 54.27
C ALA A 11 5.92 -41.38 53.67
N ALA A 12 7.14 -41.18 53.22
CA ALA A 12 7.55 -40.02 52.47
C ALA A 12 7.00 -40.13 51.05
N MET A 13 5.95 -39.34 50.74
CA MET A 13 5.38 -39.20 49.42
C MET A 13 6.23 -38.18 48.62
N VAL A 14 7.13 -38.68 47.76
CA VAL A 14 7.89 -37.86 46.84
C VAL A 14 6.92 -37.41 45.71
N MET A 15 6.42 -36.19 45.83
CA MET A 15 5.75 -35.52 44.69
C MET A 15 6.80 -35.12 43.66
N THR A 16 6.93 -35.89 42.59
CA THR A 16 7.58 -35.46 41.34
C THR A 16 6.71 -34.39 40.70
N ALA A 17 7.06 -33.13 40.94
CA ALA A 17 6.52 -32.03 40.17
C ALA A 17 7.04 -32.15 38.73
N SER A 18 6.23 -32.71 37.83
CA SER A 18 6.45 -32.62 36.41
C SER A 18 6.27 -31.18 36.03
N ILE A 19 7.39 -30.46 35.83
CA ILE A 19 7.39 -29.15 35.20
C ILE A 19 7.01 -29.41 33.76
N PHE A 20 5.72 -29.25 33.42
CA PHE A 20 5.28 -29.01 32.06
C PHE A 20 5.83 -27.63 31.69
N THR A 21 7.01 -27.57 31.08
CA THR A 21 7.40 -26.48 30.24
C THR A 21 6.45 -26.54 29.03
N GLY A 22 5.29 -25.91 29.18
CA GLY A 22 4.46 -25.56 28.07
C GLY A 22 5.28 -24.56 27.26
N CYS A 23 5.91 -25.02 26.18
CA CYS A 23 6.20 -24.13 25.06
C CYS A 23 4.84 -23.58 24.60
N SER A 24 4.44 -22.43 25.14
CA SER A 24 3.54 -21.55 24.42
C SER A 24 4.35 -21.07 23.22
N GLY A 25 4.39 -21.86 22.16
CA GLY A 25 4.85 -21.37 20.87
C GLY A 25 4.00 -20.13 20.60
N ALA A 26 4.62 -18.96 20.64
CA ALA A 26 3.95 -17.76 20.15
C ALA A 26 3.42 -18.11 18.76
N ASN A 27 2.14 -17.81 18.52
CA ASN A 27 1.56 -18.02 17.20
C ASN A 27 2.38 -17.20 16.19
N SER A 28 3.10 -17.88 15.31
CA SER A 28 3.95 -17.27 14.27
C SER A 28 3.33 -17.38 12.87
N THR A 29 2.10 -17.88 12.78
CA THR A 29 1.36 -17.99 11.53
C THR A 29 1.17 -16.62 10.89
N ILE A 30 1.60 -16.48 9.66
CA ILE A 30 1.53 -15.22 8.89
C ILE A 30 0.07 -14.90 8.54
N THR A 31 -0.34 -13.69 8.83
CA THR A 31 -1.61 -13.12 8.35
C THR A 31 -1.32 -12.26 7.12
N VAL A 32 -1.74 -12.71 5.95
CA VAL A 32 -1.56 -11.99 4.69
C VAL A 32 -2.66 -10.95 4.55
N ILE A 33 -2.28 -9.67 4.42
CA ILE A 33 -3.21 -8.59 4.11
C ILE A 33 -3.00 -8.19 2.64
N SER A 34 -4.06 -8.23 1.86
CA SER A 34 -4.05 -7.81 0.45
C SER A 34 -5.08 -6.72 0.21
N ARG A 35 -5.08 -6.18 -0.99
CA ARG A 35 -6.04 -5.16 -1.43
C ARG A 35 -7.17 -5.81 -2.22
N GLU A 36 -8.24 -5.04 -2.36
CA GLU A 36 -9.43 -5.39 -3.15
C GLU A 36 -9.12 -5.55 -4.64
N ASP A 37 -10.00 -6.26 -5.34
CA ASP A 37 -9.98 -6.31 -6.80
C ASP A 37 -10.13 -4.89 -7.38
N GLY A 38 -9.38 -4.62 -8.45
CA GLY A 38 -9.35 -3.29 -9.07
C GLY A 38 -8.41 -2.29 -8.37
N SER A 39 -7.79 -2.65 -7.25
CA SER A 39 -6.70 -1.87 -6.67
C SER A 39 -5.49 -1.86 -7.60
N GLY A 40 -5.04 -0.66 -8.02
CA GLY A 40 -3.83 -0.54 -8.81
C GLY A 40 -2.58 -0.98 -8.05
N THR A 41 -2.53 -0.78 -6.73
CA THR A 41 -1.41 -1.25 -5.91
C THR A 41 -1.36 -2.77 -5.85
N ARG A 42 -2.51 -3.47 -5.75
CA ARG A 42 -2.56 -4.93 -5.83
C ARG A 42 -2.05 -5.41 -7.19
N GLY A 43 -2.59 -4.86 -8.28
CA GLY A 43 -2.16 -5.26 -9.62
C GLY A 43 -0.65 -5.09 -9.82
N ALA A 44 -0.10 -3.90 -9.52
CA ALA A 44 1.33 -3.65 -9.65
C ALA A 44 2.18 -4.55 -8.72
N PHE A 45 1.76 -4.74 -7.47
CA PHE A 45 2.49 -5.58 -6.50
C PHE A 45 2.51 -7.06 -6.93
N THR A 46 1.35 -7.61 -7.29
CA THR A 46 1.25 -9.02 -7.67
C THR A 46 2.01 -9.33 -8.96
N GLU A 47 2.03 -8.39 -9.91
CA GLU A 47 2.83 -8.49 -11.13
C GLU A 47 4.34 -8.41 -10.82
N LEU A 48 4.79 -7.37 -10.10
CA LEU A 48 6.21 -7.16 -9.78
C LEU A 48 6.80 -8.27 -8.92
N MET A 49 6.01 -8.87 -8.04
CA MET A 49 6.43 -10.01 -7.20
C MET A 49 6.24 -11.37 -7.89
N GLY A 50 5.72 -11.40 -9.12
CA GLY A 50 5.44 -12.65 -9.84
C GLY A 50 4.38 -13.52 -9.15
N ILE A 51 3.49 -12.90 -8.35
CA ILE A 51 2.31 -13.54 -7.76
C ILE A 51 1.24 -13.72 -8.83
N ALA A 52 1.03 -12.69 -9.64
CA ALA A 52 0.20 -12.79 -10.85
C ALA A 52 1.02 -13.43 -11.99
N VAL A 53 0.42 -14.41 -12.66
CA VAL A 53 0.99 -15.12 -13.80
C VAL A 53 -0.09 -15.27 -14.87
N ASP A 54 0.20 -14.89 -16.11
CA ASP A 54 -0.74 -14.95 -17.22
C ASP A 54 -2.11 -14.27 -16.89
N ASP A 55 -2.06 -13.07 -16.29
CA ASP A 55 -3.20 -12.29 -15.83
C ASP A 55 -4.04 -12.95 -14.71
N VAL A 56 -3.58 -14.04 -14.14
CA VAL A 56 -4.20 -14.72 -12.99
C VAL A 56 -3.48 -14.31 -11.71
N ASP A 57 -4.18 -13.64 -10.81
CA ASP A 57 -3.69 -13.31 -9.47
C ASP A 57 -3.80 -14.55 -8.56
N ASN A 58 -2.66 -15.07 -8.14
CA ASN A 58 -2.54 -16.25 -7.28
C ASN A 58 -2.44 -15.90 -5.79
N THR A 59 -2.87 -14.71 -5.38
CA THR A 59 -2.94 -14.36 -3.96
C THR A 59 -3.77 -15.39 -3.20
N VAL A 60 -3.23 -15.91 -2.09
CA VAL A 60 -3.86 -16.96 -1.29
C VAL A 60 -5.28 -16.54 -0.86
N GLU A 61 -6.24 -17.47 -0.96
CA GLU A 61 -7.67 -17.22 -0.66
C GLU A 61 -7.92 -16.84 0.80
N THR A 62 -7.00 -17.18 1.71
CA THR A 62 -7.07 -16.81 3.13
C THR A 62 -6.58 -15.40 3.42
N ALA A 63 -6.11 -14.65 2.41
CA ALA A 63 -5.70 -13.26 2.59
C ALA A 63 -6.88 -12.38 3.04
N GLU A 64 -6.64 -11.56 4.04
CA GLU A 64 -7.58 -10.53 4.46
C GLU A 64 -7.60 -9.40 3.44
N ILE A 65 -8.77 -9.11 2.86
CA ILE A 65 -8.91 -8.12 1.80
C ILE A 65 -9.30 -6.76 2.39
N SER A 66 -8.48 -5.77 2.10
CA SER A 66 -8.66 -4.37 2.53
C SER A 66 -8.98 -3.47 1.34
N ASN A 67 -9.93 -2.57 1.49
CA ASN A 67 -10.40 -1.69 0.41
C ASN A 67 -9.71 -0.31 0.35
N SER A 68 -8.72 -0.07 1.21
CA SER A 68 -7.95 1.18 1.18
C SER A 68 -6.56 1.03 1.79
N THR A 69 -5.64 1.93 1.43
CA THR A 69 -4.28 1.99 2.00
C THR A 69 -4.30 2.15 3.52
N SER A 70 -5.17 3.01 4.05
CA SER A 70 -5.27 3.25 5.49
C SER A 70 -5.75 2.02 6.27
N VAL A 71 -6.65 1.22 5.70
CA VAL A 71 -7.12 -0.03 6.33
C VAL A 71 -6.00 -1.08 6.35
N VAL A 72 -5.18 -1.19 5.29
CA VAL A 72 -3.98 -2.06 5.31
C VAL A 72 -3.05 -1.67 6.45
N ILE A 73 -2.73 -0.37 6.60
CA ILE A 73 -1.87 0.13 7.68
C ILE A 73 -2.44 -0.27 9.04
N GLN A 74 -3.73 -0.01 9.28
CA GLN A 74 -4.40 -0.34 10.55
C GLN A 74 -4.40 -1.84 10.84
N SER A 75 -4.67 -2.68 9.82
CA SER A 75 -4.68 -4.14 9.97
C SER A 75 -3.29 -4.69 10.32
N VAL A 76 -2.25 -4.19 9.65
CA VAL A 76 -0.85 -4.58 9.94
C VAL A 76 -0.41 -4.06 11.30
N ALA A 77 -0.72 -2.81 11.66
CA ALA A 77 -0.41 -2.23 12.98
C ALA A 77 -1.10 -2.99 14.13
N GLY A 78 -2.30 -3.52 13.89
CA GLY A 78 -3.08 -4.27 14.88
C GLY A 78 -2.70 -5.75 15.04
N ASN A 79 -1.85 -6.31 14.18
CA ASN A 79 -1.52 -7.74 14.18
C ASN A 79 -0.01 -7.96 13.99
N LYS A 80 0.67 -8.42 15.05
CA LYS A 80 2.12 -8.69 15.03
C LYS A 80 2.57 -9.64 13.93
N ASN A 81 1.70 -10.55 13.52
CA ASN A 81 2.00 -11.55 12.49
C ASN A 81 1.58 -11.15 11.07
N ALA A 82 1.04 -9.94 10.91
CA ALA A 82 0.58 -9.49 9.61
C ALA A 82 1.72 -9.01 8.71
N ILE A 83 1.53 -9.23 7.41
CA ILE A 83 2.27 -8.65 6.31
C ILE A 83 1.29 -7.97 5.35
N GLY A 84 1.66 -6.81 4.84
CA GLY A 84 0.89 -6.07 3.86
C GLY A 84 1.80 -5.30 2.90
N TYR A 85 1.20 -4.54 2.00
CA TYR A 85 1.92 -3.65 1.09
C TYR A 85 1.15 -2.35 0.88
N ILE A 86 1.88 -1.26 0.80
CA ILE A 86 1.32 0.10 0.64
C ILE A 86 2.21 0.96 -0.27
N SER A 87 1.69 2.10 -0.67
CA SER A 87 2.50 3.19 -1.24
C SER A 87 3.57 3.64 -0.23
N LEU A 88 4.81 3.81 -0.69
CA LEU A 88 5.91 4.32 0.14
C LEU A 88 5.61 5.69 0.73
N GLY A 89 4.98 6.59 -0.06
CA GLY A 89 4.57 7.91 0.43
C GLY A 89 3.46 7.89 1.50
N SER A 90 2.88 6.70 1.78
CA SER A 90 1.92 6.50 2.87
C SER A 90 2.53 5.82 4.09
N LEU A 91 3.84 5.52 4.07
CA LEU A 91 4.54 4.88 5.19
C LEU A 91 4.69 5.88 6.34
N GLY A 92 4.12 5.55 7.49
CA GLY A 92 4.24 6.28 8.75
C GLY A 92 4.86 5.41 9.85
N ASP A 93 4.83 5.90 11.08
CA ASP A 93 5.44 5.24 12.24
C ASP A 93 4.59 4.08 12.80
N GLU A 94 3.37 3.88 12.30
CA GLU A 94 2.45 2.83 12.78
C GLU A 94 2.89 1.43 12.39
N VAL A 95 3.64 1.32 11.30
CA VAL A 95 4.16 0.05 10.75
C VAL A 95 5.60 0.26 10.29
N LYS A 96 6.33 -0.83 10.06
CA LYS A 96 7.67 -0.73 9.46
C LYS A 96 7.71 -1.41 8.09
N ALA A 97 8.46 -0.81 7.17
CA ALA A 97 8.84 -1.44 5.93
C ALA A 97 9.95 -2.48 6.17
N VAL A 98 9.89 -3.59 5.45
CA VAL A 98 10.99 -4.54 5.34
C VAL A 98 11.77 -4.27 4.05
N ASN A 99 13.07 -4.58 4.06
CA ASN A 99 13.88 -4.57 2.85
C ASN A 99 13.39 -5.66 1.89
N VAL A 100 13.45 -5.41 0.60
CA VAL A 100 13.18 -6.42 -0.43
C VAL A 100 14.49 -6.73 -1.14
N ASP A 101 14.88 -8.01 -1.15
CA ASP A 101 16.16 -8.47 -1.71
C ASP A 101 17.37 -7.71 -1.14
N GLY A 102 17.32 -7.33 0.14
CA GLY A 102 18.35 -6.57 0.84
C GLY A 102 18.35 -5.06 0.56
N VAL A 103 17.38 -4.56 -0.22
CA VAL A 103 17.28 -3.13 -0.58
C VAL A 103 16.13 -2.47 0.18
N GLU A 104 16.43 -1.35 0.81
CA GLU A 104 15.44 -0.53 1.52
C GLU A 104 14.54 0.23 0.54
N ALA A 105 13.25 0.31 0.86
CA ALA A 105 12.28 1.11 0.12
C ALA A 105 12.50 2.60 0.39
N THR A 106 13.31 3.26 -0.42
CA THR A 106 13.57 4.70 -0.34
C THR A 106 13.45 5.36 -1.71
N VAL A 107 13.16 6.67 -1.71
CA VAL A 107 13.12 7.46 -2.95
C VAL A 107 14.44 7.33 -3.73
N ASP A 108 15.58 7.39 -3.05
CA ASP A 108 16.92 7.28 -3.68
C ASP A 108 17.11 5.90 -4.32
N ASN A 109 16.71 4.82 -3.66
CA ASN A 109 16.85 3.46 -4.17
C ASN A 109 15.89 3.16 -5.33
N ILE A 110 14.74 3.83 -5.37
CA ILE A 110 13.83 3.76 -6.52
C ILE A 110 14.42 4.55 -7.69
N ASN A 111 14.90 5.77 -7.46
CA ASN A 111 15.49 6.64 -8.48
C ASN A 111 16.71 6.01 -9.17
N ASN A 112 17.60 5.38 -8.39
CA ASN A 112 18.79 4.72 -8.95
C ASN A 112 18.50 3.30 -9.48
N GLY A 113 17.24 2.84 -9.37
CA GLY A 113 16.77 1.56 -9.88
C GLY A 113 17.24 0.34 -9.09
N THR A 114 17.76 0.49 -7.86
CA THR A 114 18.13 -0.64 -6.99
C THR A 114 16.91 -1.25 -6.32
N TYR A 115 15.93 -0.43 -5.88
CA TYR A 115 14.64 -0.92 -5.41
C TYR A 115 13.67 -1.08 -6.59
N LYS A 116 13.26 -2.33 -6.85
CA LYS A 116 12.50 -2.69 -8.06
C LYS A 116 10.99 -2.62 -7.91
N VAL A 117 10.49 -2.55 -6.67
CA VAL A 117 9.05 -2.60 -6.39
C VAL A 117 8.49 -1.18 -6.46
N SER A 118 8.34 -0.68 -7.68
CA SER A 118 7.85 0.67 -7.97
C SER A 118 6.92 0.71 -9.17
N ARG A 119 6.05 1.71 -9.22
CA ARG A 119 5.08 1.89 -10.29
C ARG A 119 4.75 3.37 -10.48
N PRO A 120 4.20 3.76 -11.65
CA PRO A 120 3.72 5.12 -11.83
C PRO A 120 2.42 5.36 -11.05
N PHE A 121 2.26 6.60 -10.61
CA PHE A 121 0.98 7.19 -10.32
C PHE A 121 0.50 7.91 -11.56
N ASN A 122 -0.65 7.51 -12.05
CA ASN A 122 -1.30 8.07 -13.22
C ASN A 122 -2.57 8.82 -12.83
N ILE A 123 -2.82 9.91 -13.52
CA ILE A 123 -4.16 10.41 -13.73
C ILE A 123 -4.56 10.12 -15.18
N ALA A 124 -5.86 10.00 -15.42
CA ALA A 124 -6.38 9.84 -16.76
C ALA A 124 -7.62 10.72 -16.96
N THR A 125 -7.71 11.35 -18.13
CA THR A 125 -8.79 12.22 -18.52
C THR A 125 -9.32 11.80 -19.89
N LYS A 126 -10.49 12.30 -20.30
CA LYS A 126 -10.87 12.27 -21.72
C LYS A 126 -10.11 13.33 -22.49
N GLU A 127 -10.06 13.21 -23.82
CA GLU A 127 -9.44 14.23 -24.68
C GLU A 127 -10.10 15.62 -24.52
N ASN A 128 -11.42 15.65 -24.35
CA ASN A 128 -12.22 16.89 -24.27
C ASN A 128 -12.68 17.13 -22.82
N ILE A 129 -11.74 17.41 -21.94
CA ILE A 129 -12.03 17.83 -20.56
C ILE A 129 -12.35 19.33 -20.48
N SER A 130 -12.95 19.77 -19.37
CA SER A 130 -13.18 21.18 -19.11
C SER A 130 -11.86 21.96 -19.03
N GLU A 131 -11.90 23.25 -19.38
CA GLU A 131 -10.75 24.15 -19.25
C GLU A 131 -10.22 24.15 -17.79
N LEU A 132 -11.12 24.10 -16.82
CA LEU A 132 -10.77 24.03 -15.40
C LEU A 132 -10.03 22.74 -15.03
N ALA A 133 -10.48 21.58 -15.52
CA ALA A 133 -9.79 20.30 -15.26
C ALA A 133 -8.41 20.27 -15.97
N ALA A 134 -8.31 20.81 -17.20
CA ALA A 134 -7.05 20.93 -17.92
C ALA A 134 -6.05 21.85 -17.21
N ASP A 135 -6.53 22.95 -16.61
CA ASP A 135 -5.71 23.87 -15.84
C ASP A 135 -5.20 23.22 -14.55
N PHE A 136 -6.04 22.41 -13.86
CA PHE A 136 -5.61 21.64 -12.70
C PHE A 136 -4.53 20.60 -13.06
N VAL A 137 -4.68 19.90 -14.18
CA VAL A 137 -3.62 18.99 -14.69
C VAL A 137 -2.34 19.78 -14.98
N THR A 138 -2.44 20.98 -15.56
CA THR A 138 -1.29 21.86 -15.80
C THR A 138 -0.59 22.24 -14.49
N PHE A 139 -1.35 22.56 -13.44
CA PHE A 139 -0.80 22.81 -12.11
C PHE A 139 -0.09 21.58 -11.53
N ILE A 140 -0.72 20.39 -11.58
CA ILE A 140 -0.10 19.15 -11.10
C ILE A 140 1.26 18.91 -11.76
N MET A 141 1.36 19.16 -13.06
CA MET A 141 2.57 18.91 -13.85
C MET A 141 3.57 20.08 -13.85
N SER A 142 3.24 21.20 -13.22
CA SER A 142 4.13 22.35 -13.06
C SER A 142 5.22 22.12 -12.02
N ALA A 143 6.25 22.97 -12.01
CA ALA A 143 7.28 22.94 -10.97
C ALA A 143 6.70 23.08 -9.55
N ASP A 144 5.64 23.88 -9.38
CA ASP A 144 4.97 24.08 -8.09
C ASP A 144 4.24 22.81 -7.63
N GLY A 145 3.50 22.17 -8.53
CA GLY A 145 2.83 20.89 -8.23
C GLY A 145 3.82 19.75 -8.01
N GLN A 146 4.88 19.68 -8.80
CA GLN A 146 5.90 18.63 -8.68
C GLN A 146 6.80 18.80 -7.45
N ALA A 147 6.97 20.01 -6.93
CA ALA A 147 7.61 20.25 -5.64
C ALA A 147 6.79 19.62 -4.49
N ILE A 148 5.45 19.69 -4.56
CA ILE A 148 4.57 19.00 -3.60
C ILE A 148 4.73 17.47 -3.70
N VAL A 149 4.82 16.94 -4.91
CA VAL A 149 5.07 15.50 -5.16
C VAL A 149 6.36 15.05 -4.45
N GLU A 150 7.46 15.79 -4.62
CA GLU A 150 8.74 15.48 -3.96
C GLU A 150 8.66 15.64 -2.44
N GLU A 151 8.01 16.70 -1.93
CA GLU A 151 7.84 16.92 -0.48
C GLU A 151 7.07 15.77 0.18
N LYS A 152 6.14 15.16 -0.54
CA LYS A 152 5.37 13.99 -0.07
C LYS A 152 6.09 12.66 -0.23
N GLY A 153 7.37 12.64 -0.61
CA GLY A 153 8.19 11.44 -0.69
C GLY A 153 7.97 10.62 -1.96
N TYR A 154 7.44 11.23 -3.00
CA TYR A 154 7.33 10.62 -4.33
C TYR A 154 8.41 11.15 -5.27
N ILE A 155 8.58 10.48 -6.39
CA ILE A 155 9.51 10.91 -7.43
C ILE A 155 8.73 11.72 -8.47
N LYS A 156 9.18 12.93 -8.73
CA LYS A 156 8.55 13.81 -9.74
C LYS A 156 8.59 13.22 -11.14
N ALA A 157 7.55 13.49 -11.90
CA ALA A 157 7.40 13.04 -13.30
C ALA A 157 7.77 14.12 -14.32
N SER A 158 7.83 15.40 -13.93
CA SER A 158 8.09 16.51 -14.87
C SER A 158 8.71 17.71 -14.17
N ASP A 159 9.09 18.69 -14.99
CA ASP A 159 9.56 20.03 -14.58
C ASP A 159 9.13 21.07 -15.62
N ASN A 160 7.82 21.30 -15.72
CA ASN A 160 7.22 22.14 -16.78
C ASN A 160 7.21 23.66 -16.44
N GLY A 161 8.03 24.10 -15.48
CA GLY A 161 8.10 25.50 -15.07
C GLY A 161 7.02 25.89 -14.07
N ALA A 162 7.03 27.16 -13.64
CA ALA A 162 6.12 27.65 -12.61
C ALA A 162 4.67 27.72 -13.12
N TYR A 163 3.72 27.46 -12.22
CA TYR A 163 2.31 27.62 -12.50
C TYR A 163 1.87 29.08 -12.39
N THR A 164 1.00 29.52 -13.28
CA THR A 164 0.35 30.83 -13.19
C THR A 164 -1.16 30.64 -12.98
N PRO A 165 -1.74 31.15 -11.87
CA PRO A 165 -3.16 30.99 -11.60
C PRO A 165 -4.04 31.52 -12.74
N SER A 166 -5.00 30.72 -13.18
CA SER A 166 -5.89 31.04 -14.30
C SER A 166 -7.08 31.92 -13.91
N GLY A 167 -7.44 31.96 -12.62
CA GLY A 167 -8.62 32.64 -12.13
C GLY A 167 -9.95 31.97 -12.52
N LEU A 168 -9.91 30.74 -12.99
CA LEU A 168 -11.07 29.91 -13.29
C LEU A 168 -11.84 29.57 -12.01
N SER A 169 -13.10 29.19 -12.16
CA SER A 169 -13.98 28.81 -11.05
C SER A 169 -14.89 27.65 -11.45
N GLY A 170 -15.31 26.85 -10.50
CA GLY A 170 -16.18 25.69 -10.72
C GLY A 170 -15.82 24.51 -9.84
N THR A 171 -16.31 23.34 -10.20
CA THR A 171 -16.06 22.09 -9.49
C THR A 171 -15.34 21.10 -10.41
N ILE A 172 -14.34 20.40 -9.85
CA ILE A 172 -13.64 19.27 -10.46
C ILE A 172 -13.92 18.04 -9.61
N VAL A 173 -14.29 16.92 -10.22
CA VAL A 173 -14.44 15.63 -9.56
C VAL A 173 -13.26 14.74 -9.94
N VAL A 174 -12.53 14.28 -8.94
CA VAL A 174 -11.39 13.36 -9.08
C VAL A 174 -11.75 12.05 -8.40
N ALA A 175 -11.61 10.91 -9.07
CA ALA A 175 -11.99 9.62 -8.49
C ALA A 175 -10.90 8.55 -8.71
N GLY A 176 -10.74 7.63 -7.77
CA GLY A 176 -9.89 6.46 -8.01
C GLY A 176 -9.01 6.03 -6.86
N SER A 177 -7.73 5.83 -7.14
CA SER A 177 -6.75 5.19 -6.27
C SER A 177 -6.63 5.80 -4.88
N THR A 178 -6.82 4.98 -3.83
CA THR A 178 -6.60 5.37 -2.43
C THR A 178 -5.11 5.57 -2.09
N SER A 179 -4.19 5.09 -2.94
CA SER A 179 -2.75 5.32 -2.79
C SER A 179 -2.31 6.65 -3.40
N VAL A 180 -3.02 7.14 -4.44
CA VAL A 180 -2.77 8.45 -5.06
C VAL A 180 -3.45 9.57 -4.27
N ALA A 181 -4.56 9.28 -3.61
CA ALA A 181 -5.37 10.27 -2.90
C ALA A 181 -4.57 11.16 -1.93
N PRO A 182 -3.64 10.67 -1.10
CA PRO A 182 -2.89 11.53 -0.16
C PRO A 182 -2.11 12.66 -0.83
N VAL A 183 -1.45 12.41 -1.96
CA VAL A 183 -0.75 13.46 -2.70
C VAL A 183 -1.73 14.34 -3.48
N MET A 184 -2.80 13.76 -4.02
CA MET A 184 -3.82 14.50 -4.75
C MET A 184 -4.55 15.51 -3.86
N GLU A 185 -4.84 15.15 -2.59
CA GLU A 185 -5.45 16.04 -1.61
C GLU A 185 -4.60 17.29 -1.37
N VAL A 186 -3.28 17.13 -1.21
CA VAL A 186 -2.37 18.26 -1.00
C VAL A 186 -2.24 19.12 -2.26
N LEU A 187 -2.17 18.49 -3.43
CA LEU A 187 -2.19 19.19 -4.73
C LEU A 187 -3.49 19.99 -4.90
N ALA A 188 -4.63 19.37 -4.59
CA ALA A 188 -5.94 20.03 -4.67
C ALA A 188 -6.05 21.20 -3.69
N ASP A 189 -5.58 21.06 -2.46
CA ASP A 189 -5.60 22.13 -1.48
C ASP A 189 -4.75 23.31 -1.94
N LYS A 190 -3.54 23.04 -2.44
CA LYS A 190 -2.67 24.10 -2.97
C LYS A 190 -3.26 24.79 -4.20
N TYR A 191 -3.87 24.04 -5.10
CA TYR A 191 -4.53 24.61 -6.28
C TYR A 191 -5.72 25.52 -5.89
N LYS A 192 -6.54 25.12 -4.89
CA LYS A 192 -7.64 25.95 -4.36
C LYS A 192 -7.14 27.22 -3.68
N GLU A 193 -5.99 27.18 -3.00
CA GLU A 193 -5.36 28.39 -2.44
C GLU A 193 -5.03 29.41 -3.55
N LEU A 194 -4.55 28.95 -4.70
CA LEU A 194 -4.17 29.76 -5.85
C LEU A 194 -5.39 30.20 -6.68
N ASN A 195 -6.47 29.40 -6.67
CA ASN A 195 -7.69 29.60 -7.46
C ASN A 195 -8.91 29.48 -6.54
N SER A 196 -9.19 30.51 -5.77
CA SER A 196 -10.20 30.51 -4.67
C SER A 196 -11.65 30.27 -5.10
N GLY A 197 -11.95 30.34 -6.42
CA GLY A 197 -13.27 30.02 -6.97
C GLY A 197 -13.47 28.53 -7.29
N VAL A 198 -12.49 27.66 -6.99
CA VAL A 198 -12.53 26.25 -7.37
C VAL A 198 -12.88 25.37 -6.18
N THR A 199 -13.70 24.36 -6.44
CA THR A 199 -13.95 23.21 -5.55
C THR A 199 -13.39 21.95 -6.21
N ILE A 200 -12.67 21.10 -5.43
CA ILE A 200 -12.21 19.80 -5.90
C ILE A 200 -12.75 18.73 -4.97
N GLU A 201 -13.50 17.79 -5.53
CA GLU A 201 -14.05 16.63 -4.83
C GLU A 201 -13.20 15.41 -5.14
N ILE A 202 -12.65 14.74 -4.11
CA ILE A 202 -11.83 13.55 -4.27
C ILE A 202 -12.58 12.34 -3.73
N GLN A 203 -12.79 11.34 -4.60
CA GLN A 203 -13.50 10.10 -4.32
C GLN A 203 -12.54 8.92 -4.35
N GLN A 204 -12.31 8.29 -3.20
CA GLN A 204 -11.38 7.18 -3.05
C GLN A 204 -12.09 5.85 -3.36
N THR A 205 -12.17 5.46 -4.62
CA THR A 205 -12.97 4.33 -5.12
C THR A 205 -12.13 3.14 -5.60
N GLY A 206 -10.80 3.27 -5.61
CA GLY A 206 -9.88 2.31 -6.22
C GLY A 206 -9.58 2.61 -7.70
N SER A 207 -8.43 2.15 -8.19
CA SER A 207 -7.93 2.55 -9.51
C SER A 207 -8.86 2.18 -10.66
N SER A 208 -9.34 0.93 -10.71
CA SER A 208 -10.21 0.49 -11.81
C SER A 208 -11.57 1.21 -11.81
N ALA A 209 -12.15 1.45 -10.62
CA ALA A 209 -13.39 2.20 -10.51
C ALA A 209 -13.21 3.67 -10.92
N GLY A 210 -12.06 4.29 -10.56
CA GLY A 210 -11.73 5.65 -11.01
C GLY A 210 -11.58 5.77 -12.52
N MET A 211 -10.90 4.80 -13.15
CA MET A 211 -10.80 4.76 -14.62
C MET A 211 -12.16 4.58 -15.28
N THR A 212 -13.01 3.69 -14.77
CA THR A 212 -14.38 3.50 -15.25
C THR A 212 -15.18 4.80 -15.12
N SER A 213 -15.11 5.48 -13.97
CA SER A 213 -15.80 6.76 -13.76
C SER A 213 -15.35 7.84 -14.76
N ALA A 214 -14.05 7.89 -15.10
CA ALA A 214 -13.53 8.81 -16.09
C ALA A 214 -14.01 8.44 -17.51
N ILE A 215 -14.04 7.15 -17.87
CA ILE A 215 -14.59 6.67 -19.14
C ILE A 215 -16.06 7.05 -19.28
N GLU A 216 -16.85 6.88 -18.25
CA GLU A 216 -18.29 7.19 -18.23
C GLU A 216 -18.60 8.69 -18.11
N GLY A 217 -17.58 9.51 -17.77
CA GLY A 217 -17.74 10.94 -17.51
C GLY A 217 -18.42 11.26 -16.17
N ALA A 218 -18.38 10.32 -15.23
CA ALA A 218 -18.85 10.49 -13.86
C ALA A 218 -17.83 11.27 -12.99
N CYS A 219 -16.57 11.34 -13.43
CA CYS A 219 -15.55 12.25 -12.89
C CYS A 219 -14.76 12.90 -14.03
N ASP A 220 -14.10 14.02 -13.73
CA ASP A 220 -13.26 14.75 -14.70
C ASP A 220 -11.88 14.09 -14.83
N ILE A 221 -11.36 13.55 -13.71
CA ILE A 221 -10.01 12.99 -13.61
C ILE A 221 -10.08 11.66 -12.87
N GLY A 222 -9.64 10.58 -13.51
CA GLY A 222 -9.42 9.29 -12.87
C GLY A 222 -8.02 9.19 -12.27
N MET A 223 -7.84 8.50 -11.13
CA MET A 223 -6.54 8.24 -10.49
C MET A 223 -6.22 6.76 -10.49
N ALA A 224 -5.01 6.39 -10.91
CA ALA A 224 -4.51 5.01 -10.82
C ALA A 224 -3.11 4.93 -10.24
N SER A 225 -2.86 3.93 -9.39
CA SER A 225 -1.54 3.57 -8.85
C SER A 225 -0.95 2.37 -9.61
N ARG A 226 -1.08 2.39 -10.91
CA ARG A 226 -0.58 1.45 -11.91
C ARG A 226 -0.56 2.13 -13.28
N GLU A 227 0.00 1.46 -14.26
CA GLU A 227 -0.19 1.87 -15.66
C GLU A 227 -1.70 1.88 -16.03
N VAL A 228 -2.08 2.82 -16.89
CA VAL A 228 -3.40 2.82 -17.49
C VAL A 228 -3.43 1.72 -18.54
N LYS A 229 -4.43 0.84 -18.48
CA LYS A 229 -4.51 -0.33 -19.36
C LYS A 229 -4.82 0.09 -20.81
N ASP A 230 -4.30 -0.67 -21.78
CA ASP A 230 -4.60 -0.44 -23.20
C ASP A 230 -6.12 -0.40 -23.46
N SER A 231 -6.88 -1.29 -22.81
CA SER A 231 -8.33 -1.30 -22.91
C SER A 231 -9.04 -0.06 -22.33
N GLU A 232 -8.39 0.66 -21.42
CA GLU A 232 -8.88 1.94 -20.88
C GLU A 232 -8.53 3.10 -21.84
N ILE A 233 -7.33 3.03 -22.44
CA ILE A 233 -6.89 3.99 -23.49
C ILE A 233 -7.76 3.86 -24.74
N GLU A 234 -8.07 2.64 -25.18
CA GLU A 234 -8.96 2.38 -26.32
C GLU A 234 -10.38 2.92 -26.08
N GLN A 235 -10.80 3.07 -24.82
CA GLN A 235 -12.06 3.71 -24.44
C GLN A 235 -11.96 5.24 -24.32
N GLY A 236 -10.85 5.83 -24.75
CA GLY A 236 -10.66 7.27 -24.90
C GLY A 236 -10.03 7.97 -23.69
N LEU A 237 -9.40 7.20 -22.78
CA LEU A 237 -8.60 7.81 -21.72
C LEU A 237 -7.22 8.24 -22.21
N VAL A 238 -6.81 9.43 -21.79
CA VAL A 238 -5.48 10.00 -22.01
C VAL A 238 -4.73 9.94 -20.67
N PRO A 239 -3.71 9.06 -20.52
CA PRO A 239 -2.94 8.95 -19.30
C PRO A 239 -1.92 10.07 -19.15
N THR A 240 -1.67 10.48 -17.91
CA THR A 240 -0.59 11.37 -17.52
C THR A 240 0.07 10.83 -16.27
N VAL A 241 1.36 10.46 -16.35
CA VAL A 241 2.15 10.09 -15.18
C VAL A 241 2.42 11.33 -14.36
N ILE A 242 1.99 11.35 -13.09
CA ILE A 242 2.17 12.49 -12.19
C ILE A 242 3.29 12.27 -11.16
N ALA A 243 3.66 11.02 -10.91
CA ALA A 243 4.74 10.64 -9.99
C ALA A 243 5.17 9.19 -10.25
N MET A 244 6.38 8.83 -9.79
CA MET A 244 6.75 7.44 -9.52
C MET A 244 6.70 7.20 -8.02
N ASP A 245 6.18 6.04 -7.62
CA ASP A 245 6.03 5.65 -6.22
C ASP A 245 6.54 4.23 -5.97
N GLY A 246 7.17 4.03 -4.82
CA GLY A 246 7.53 2.70 -4.34
C GLY A 246 6.36 1.98 -3.71
N ILE A 247 6.36 0.65 -3.80
CA ILE A 247 5.48 -0.19 -2.99
C ILE A 247 6.31 -0.74 -1.83
N ALA A 248 6.05 -0.26 -0.62
CA ALA A 248 6.68 -0.78 0.59
C ALA A 248 5.95 -2.04 1.07
N VAL A 249 6.70 -3.12 1.29
CA VAL A 249 6.22 -4.30 2.01
C VAL A 249 6.32 -3.99 3.49
N ILE A 250 5.21 -4.09 4.21
CA ILE A 250 5.11 -3.65 5.61
C ILE A 250 4.74 -4.80 6.54
N VAL A 251 5.29 -4.71 7.73
CA VAL A 251 4.95 -5.59 8.86
C VAL A 251 4.69 -4.75 10.11
N ASN A 252 4.11 -5.36 11.13
CA ASN A 252 3.94 -4.73 12.44
C ASN A 252 5.29 -4.34 13.05
N ASN A 253 5.34 -3.24 13.81
CA ASN A 253 6.58 -2.76 14.44
C ASN A 253 7.22 -3.78 15.41
N GLU A 254 6.42 -4.67 16.00
CA GLU A 254 6.90 -5.75 16.88
C GLU A 254 7.35 -7.02 16.13
N ASN A 255 7.15 -7.10 14.82
CA ASN A 255 7.65 -8.21 14.02
C ASN A 255 9.19 -8.11 13.93
N GLU A 256 9.89 -9.23 14.02
CA GLU A 256 11.38 -9.25 14.04
C GLU A 256 11.99 -9.24 12.63
N VAL A 257 11.18 -9.52 11.60
CA VAL A 257 11.63 -9.55 10.19
C VAL A 257 11.98 -8.12 9.73
N SER A 258 13.13 -7.99 9.09
CA SER A 258 13.62 -6.73 8.53
C SER A 258 13.97 -6.81 7.04
N ASN A 259 14.04 -8.02 6.49
CA ASN A 259 14.33 -8.27 5.08
C ASN A 259 13.60 -9.52 4.60
N LEU A 260 13.07 -9.47 3.41
CA LEU A 260 12.49 -10.61 2.68
C LEU A 260 13.01 -10.61 1.25
N SER A 261 13.28 -11.77 0.71
CA SER A 261 13.51 -11.90 -0.73
C SER A 261 12.19 -11.83 -1.50
N SER A 262 12.25 -11.44 -2.76
CA SER A 262 11.08 -11.47 -3.67
C SER A 262 10.43 -12.86 -3.72
N GLU A 263 11.23 -13.92 -3.67
CA GLU A 263 10.75 -15.31 -3.64
C GLU A 263 10.02 -15.64 -2.32
N GLN A 264 10.52 -15.14 -1.17
CA GLN A 264 9.82 -15.30 0.12
C GLN A 264 8.50 -14.54 0.11
N ILE A 265 8.47 -13.30 -0.38
CA ILE A 265 7.24 -12.51 -0.51
C ILE A 265 6.23 -13.26 -1.39
N LYS A 266 6.67 -13.73 -2.55
CA LYS A 266 5.85 -14.56 -3.43
C LYS A 266 5.33 -15.80 -2.70
N GLY A 267 6.20 -16.53 -2.01
CA GLY A 267 5.83 -17.72 -1.24
C GLY A 267 4.77 -17.43 -0.17
N ILE A 268 4.88 -16.31 0.54
CA ILE A 268 3.91 -15.87 1.54
C ILE A 268 2.56 -15.56 0.88
N TYR A 269 2.56 -14.74 -0.16
CA TYR A 269 1.32 -14.30 -0.81
C TYR A 269 0.63 -15.40 -1.63
N THR A 270 1.34 -16.47 -2.00
CA THR A 270 0.75 -17.64 -2.68
C THR A 270 0.46 -18.81 -1.73
N GLY A 271 0.72 -18.65 -0.41
CA GLY A 271 0.44 -19.67 0.60
C GLY A 271 1.47 -20.80 0.67
N GLY A 272 2.62 -20.65 0.01
CA GLY A 272 3.74 -21.58 0.10
C GLY A 272 4.58 -21.43 1.37
N ILE A 273 4.57 -20.24 1.99
CA ILE A 273 5.16 -19.91 3.29
C ILE A 273 4.06 -19.38 4.18
N THR A 274 3.83 -20.03 5.31
CA THR A 274 2.69 -19.73 6.18
C THR A 274 3.08 -19.34 7.60
N ASP A 275 4.35 -19.46 7.94
CA ASP A 275 4.87 -19.21 9.27
C ASP A 275 6.15 -18.36 9.22
N TRP A 276 6.29 -17.40 10.13
CA TRP A 276 7.46 -16.53 10.20
C TRP A 276 8.77 -17.27 10.49
N SER A 277 8.72 -18.45 11.09
CA SER A 277 9.89 -19.30 11.33
C SER A 277 10.50 -19.86 10.02
N GLU A 278 9.75 -19.85 8.92
CA GLU A 278 10.21 -20.33 7.62
C GLU A 278 11.06 -19.29 6.85
N VAL A 279 11.08 -18.04 7.30
CA VAL A 279 11.78 -16.92 6.64
C VAL A 279 12.99 -16.39 7.44
N GLN A 280 13.32 -17.01 8.57
CA GLN A 280 14.44 -16.66 9.43
C GLN A 280 15.75 -17.30 8.97
#